data_bc6ee3a497ffd7b3e830c02e06409f73
#
_entry.id   bc6ee3a497ffd7b3e830c02e06409f73
#
_cell.length_a   1.000
_cell.length_b   1.000
_cell.length_c   1.000
_cell.angle_alpha   90.00
_cell.angle_beta   90.00
_cell.angle_gamma   90.00
#
_symmetry.space_group_name_H-M   'P 1'
#
loop_
_entity.id
_entity.type
_entity.pdbx_description
1 polymer ?
#
loop_
_entity_poly.entity_id
_entity_poly.type
_entity_poly.pdbx_seq_one_letter_code
_entity_poly.pdbx_strand_id
1 'polypeptide(L)'
;DPDGYTLLAAMDTTLVMNPATASAPLTYDPFKDFATVTLTAKNTSLLTVRAADGPHSVKELIARAKAAPGKLNYGAGIITTRLAGYLFARSAGIEVQLIPYKGSADVVQGLLSGSVDFIIDGVASSLPLIQSGKLRALAKLNGRPLPVLPDLQPLAVAAGLPELEDMSSWIGLVAPAGTPRPVVDKIAREIAAIYADPAVAGRLEQAGITAVTTTPGEFDAYFRAEAARWTKVFRESGIKLD
;
A
#
# COMPACT_ATOMS: atom_id res chain seq x y z
N ASP A 1 -20.49 4.91 -20.58
CA ASP A 1 -20.87 3.89 -21.59
C ASP A 1 -19.74 2.86 -21.72
N PRO A 2 -20.05 1.59 -22.06
CA PRO A 2 -19.05 0.54 -22.24
C PRO A 2 -18.43 0.56 -23.65
N ASP A 3 -18.01 1.74 -24.13
CA ASP A 3 -17.50 1.99 -25.47
C ASP A 3 -15.95 2.04 -25.54
N GLY A 4 -15.29 1.95 -24.39
CA GLY A 4 -13.82 2.01 -24.28
C GLY A 4 -13.25 3.42 -24.12
N TYR A 5 -14.08 4.46 -24.07
CA TYR A 5 -13.63 5.84 -23.83
C TYR A 5 -13.74 6.26 -22.38
N THR A 6 -14.39 5.45 -21.54
CA THR A 6 -14.45 5.68 -20.09
C THR A 6 -13.60 4.63 -19.38
N LEU A 7 -12.60 5.09 -18.62
CA LEU A 7 -11.71 4.23 -17.85
C LEU A 7 -11.59 4.80 -16.42
N LEU A 8 -11.45 3.91 -15.46
CA LEU A 8 -11.20 4.26 -14.05
C LEU A 8 -9.85 3.68 -13.60
N ALA A 9 -8.94 4.56 -13.21
CA ALA A 9 -7.77 4.16 -12.43
C ALA A 9 -8.19 4.04 -10.96
N ALA A 10 -8.35 2.82 -10.49
CA ALA A 10 -8.84 2.53 -9.15
C ALA A 10 -7.76 1.92 -8.27
N MET A 11 -7.70 2.39 -7.03
CA MET A 11 -6.86 1.81 -6.00
C MET A 11 -7.52 0.57 -5.39
N ASP A 12 -6.70 -0.28 -4.77
CA ASP A 12 -7.13 -1.39 -3.90
C ASP A 12 -8.16 -0.94 -2.83
N THR A 13 -8.01 0.27 -2.30
CA THR A 13 -8.97 0.85 -1.37
C THR A 13 -10.38 0.92 -1.95
N THR A 14 -10.52 1.35 -3.21
CA THR A 14 -11.82 1.47 -3.87
C THR A 14 -12.40 0.11 -4.25
N LEU A 15 -11.59 -0.77 -4.84
CA LEU A 15 -12.09 -2.04 -5.39
C LEU A 15 -12.17 -3.17 -4.35
N VAL A 16 -11.37 -3.11 -3.28
CA VAL A 16 -11.22 -4.19 -2.30
C VAL A 16 -11.57 -3.76 -0.88
N MET A 17 -10.90 -2.70 -0.37
CA MET A 17 -11.03 -2.35 1.04
C MET A 17 -12.41 -1.80 1.39
N ASN A 18 -12.89 -0.82 0.62
CA ASN A 18 -14.22 -0.23 0.84
C ASN A 18 -15.33 -1.30 0.77
N PRO A 19 -15.38 -2.19 -0.25
CA PRO A 19 -16.36 -3.27 -0.27
C PRO A 19 -16.29 -4.22 0.91
N ALA A 20 -15.07 -4.48 1.42
CA ALA A 20 -14.87 -5.40 2.55
C ALA A 20 -15.24 -4.79 3.92
N THR A 21 -15.32 -3.46 4.02
CA THR A 21 -15.48 -2.73 5.30
C THR A 21 -16.69 -1.82 5.36
N ALA A 22 -17.42 -1.66 4.26
CA ALA A 22 -18.56 -0.76 4.18
C ALA A 22 -19.64 -1.11 5.22
N SER A 23 -19.98 -0.16 6.08
CA SER A 23 -21.07 -0.24 7.05
C SER A 23 -22.45 -0.02 6.41
N ALA A 24 -22.47 0.56 5.21
CA ALA A 24 -23.66 0.78 4.39
C ALA A 24 -23.47 0.21 2.97
N PRO A 25 -24.56 -0.14 2.25
CA PRO A 25 -24.44 -0.60 0.88
C PRO A 25 -23.71 0.40 0.00
N LEU A 26 -22.73 -0.08 -0.76
CA LEU A 26 -22.05 0.72 -1.77
C LEU A 26 -22.99 0.96 -2.97
N THR A 27 -22.74 2.05 -3.69
CA THR A 27 -23.45 2.38 -4.93
C THR A 27 -22.94 1.60 -6.14
N TYR A 28 -21.93 0.74 -5.95
CA TYR A 28 -21.32 -0.08 -7.00
C TYR A 28 -20.95 -1.48 -6.47
N ASP A 29 -20.92 -2.45 -7.38
CA ASP A 29 -20.40 -3.80 -7.15
C ASP A 29 -19.08 -3.94 -7.91
N PRO A 30 -17.93 -4.06 -7.24
CA PRO A 30 -16.62 -4.06 -7.91
C PRO A 30 -16.42 -5.25 -8.87
N PHE A 31 -17.20 -6.31 -8.72
CA PHE A 31 -17.10 -7.52 -9.57
C PHE A 31 -18.10 -7.58 -10.72
N LYS A 32 -19.17 -6.75 -10.65
CA LYS A 32 -20.23 -6.75 -11.67
C LYS A 32 -20.21 -5.51 -12.54
N ASP A 33 -19.82 -4.35 -11.95
CA ASP A 33 -19.94 -3.07 -12.65
C ASP A 33 -18.69 -2.70 -13.44
N PHE A 34 -17.60 -3.46 -13.30
CA PHE A 34 -16.33 -3.20 -13.97
C PHE A 34 -15.77 -4.42 -14.71
N ALA A 35 -15.15 -4.15 -15.86
CA ALA A 35 -14.27 -5.06 -16.58
C ALA A 35 -12.81 -4.71 -16.25
N THR A 36 -12.03 -5.68 -15.79
CA THR A 36 -10.60 -5.50 -15.53
C THR A 36 -9.84 -5.31 -16.84
N VAL A 37 -8.97 -4.27 -16.89
CA VAL A 37 -8.10 -3.98 -18.02
C VAL A 37 -6.68 -4.45 -17.75
N THR A 38 -6.02 -3.86 -16.78
CA THR A 38 -4.65 -4.24 -16.38
C THR A 38 -4.35 -3.70 -14.99
N LEU A 39 -3.51 -4.41 -14.24
CA LEU A 39 -2.81 -3.82 -13.10
C LEU A 39 -1.78 -2.82 -13.64
N THR A 40 -1.75 -1.59 -13.11
CA THR A 40 -0.87 -0.54 -13.64
C THR A 40 0.28 -0.20 -12.72
N ALA A 41 0.09 -0.31 -11.42
CA ALA A 41 1.11 0.04 -10.45
C ALA A 41 1.00 -0.74 -9.15
N LYS A 42 2.15 -0.96 -8.52
CA LYS A 42 2.25 -1.30 -7.11
C LYS A 42 3.06 -0.23 -6.38
N ASN A 43 2.50 0.28 -5.29
CA ASN A 43 3.11 1.33 -4.48
C ASN A 43 3.87 0.69 -3.32
N THR A 44 5.13 1.05 -3.17
CA THR A 44 5.92 0.66 -2.02
C THR A 44 5.68 1.63 -0.87
N SER A 45 5.34 1.11 0.31
CA SER A 45 5.31 1.86 1.56
C SER A 45 6.54 1.55 2.40
N LEU A 46 6.92 2.50 3.26
CA LEU A 46 8.05 2.40 4.17
C LEU A 46 7.56 2.43 5.62
N LEU A 47 8.16 1.58 6.45
CA LEU A 47 8.13 1.72 7.90
C LEU A 47 9.22 2.73 8.28
N THR A 48 8.82 3.89 8.80
CA THR A 48 9.70 5.05 8.96
C THR A 48 9.60 5.62 10.38
N VAL A 49 10.73 6.07 10.90
CA VAL A 49 10.88 6.69 12.22
C VAL A 49 11.67 7.98 12.12
N ARG A 50 11.68 8.82 13.19
CA ARG A 50 12.61 9.94 13.26
C ARG A 50 14.05 9.43 13.31
N ALA A 51 14.97 10.13 12.65
CA ALA A 51 16.37 9.74 12.65
C ALA A 51 17.08 10.09 13.96
N ALA A 52 16.63 11.14 14.65
CA ALA A 52 17.29 11.69 15.84
C ALA A 52 17.18 10.77 17.07
N ASP A 53 16.01 10.19 17.31
CA ASP A 53 15.69 9.46 18.55
C ASP A 53 14.94 8.13 18.29
N GLY A 54 14.58 7.88 17.05
CA GLY A 54 13.92 6.65 16.63
C GLY A 54 14.85 5.44 16.66
N PRO A 55 14.27 4.22 16.69
CA PRO A 55 15.02 2.98 16.62
C PRO A 55 15.86 2.87 15.34
N HIS A 56 16.93 2.09 15.38
CA HIS A 56 17.82 1.87 14.25
C HIS A 56 17.42 0.65 13.40
N SER A 57 16.53 -0.18 13.89
CA SER A 57 16.05 -1.38 13.18
C SER A 57 14.63 -1.73 13.56
N VAL A 58 13.97 -2.58 12.73
CA VAL A 58 12.65 -3.14 13.02
C VAL A 58 12.66 -3.93 14.33
N LYS A 59 13.73 -4.70 14.57
CA LYS A 59 13.89 -5.46 15.82
C LYS A 59 13.95 -4.57 17.05
N GLU A 60 14.63 -3.44 16.96
CA GLU A 60 14.68 -2.45 18.05
C GLU A 60 13.31 -1.79 18.27
N LEU A 61 12.59 -1.45 17.20
CA LEU A 61 11.22 -0.93 17.33
C LEU A 61 10.31 -1.93 18.06
N ILE A 62 10.35 -3.19 17.67
CA ILE A 62 9.60 -4.27 18.33
C ILE A 62 10.00 -4.40 19.80
N ALA A 63 11.30 -4.36 20.10
CA ALA A 63 11.78 -4.45 21.48
C ALA A 63 11.31 -3.28 22.35
N ARG A 64 11.36 -2.04 21.82
CA ARG A 64 10.83 -0.85 22.51
C ARG A 64 9.32 -0.96 22.77
N ALA A 65 8.56 -1.43 21.78
CA ALA A 65 7.12 -1.62 21.92
C ALA A 65 6.77 -2.68 22.98
N LYS A 66 7.52 -3.79 23.03
CA LYS A 66 7.36 -4.84 24.04
C LYS A 66 7.74 -4.38 25.45
N ALA A 67 8.73 -3.51 25.57
CA ALA A 67 9.15 -2.95 26.86
C ALA A 67 8.14 -1.95 27.43
N ALA A 68 7.31 -1.33 26.59
CA ALA A 68 6.31 -0.34 26.99
C ALA A 68 4.99 -0.57 26.20
N PRO A 69 4.21 -1.62 26.51
CA PRO A 69 2.98 -1.94 25.79
C PRO A 69 1.99 -0.78 25.76
N GLY A 70 1.44 -0.50 24.57
CA GLY A 70 0.46 0.55 24.36
C GLY A 70 0.97 1.99 24.50
N LYS A 71 2.28 2.21 24.61
CA LYS A 71 2.88 3.55 24.75
C LYS A 71 3.36 4.13 23.43
N LEU A 72 3.68 3.31 22.44
CA LEU A 72 4.10 3.79 21.13
C LEU A 72 2.87 4.16 20.30
N ASN A 73 2.97 5.33 19.67
CA ASN A 73 1.96 5.85 18.75
C ASN A 73 2.36 5.55 17.31
N TYR A 74 1.43 4.97 16.56
CA TYR A 74 1.56 4.67 15.15
C TYR A 74 0.70 5.62 14.33
N GLY A 75 1.30 6.36 13.40
CA GLY A 75 0.60 7.27 12.51
C GLY A 75 0.25 6.63 11.16
N ALA A 76 -0.99 6.79 10.69
CA ALA A 76 -1.40 6.35 9.36
C ALA A 76 -2.45 7.26 8.73
N GLY A 77 -2.26 7.56 7.43
CA GLY A 77 -3.12 8.49 6.69
C GLY A 77 -4.23 7.84 5.88
N ILE A 78 -4.06 6.60 5.45
CA ILE A 78 -5.02 5.87 4.58
C ILE A 78 -5.31 4.48 5.13
N ILE A 79 -6.41 3.88 4.68
CA ILE A 79 -6.88 2.57 5.14
C ILE A 79 -5.81 1.49 5.00
N THR A 80 -5.13 1.42 3.86
CA THR A 80 -4.10 0.41 3.59
C THR A 80 -2.95 0.49 4.59
N THR A 81 -2.48 1.71 4.90
CA THR A 81 -1.40 1.90 5.88
C THR A 81 -1.86 1.63 7.31
N ARG A 82 -3.11 1.98 7.67
CA ARG A 82 -3.69 1.62 8.97
C ARG A 82 -3.69 0.12 9.17
N LEU A 83 -4.11 -0.62 8.16
CA LEU A 83 -4.16 -2.07 8.20
C LEU A 83 -2.76 -2.70 8.21
N ALA A 84 -1.81 -2.15 7.47
CA ALA A 84 -0.43 -2.61 7.49
C ALA A 84 0.20 -2.50 8.90
N GLY A 85 -0.04 -1.38 9.59
CA GLY A 85 0.41 -1.20 10.97
C GLY A 85 -0.26 -2.16 11.95
N TYR A 86 -1.56 -2.39 11.78
CA TYR A 86 -2.27 -3.39 12.58
C TYR A 86 -1.70 -4.80 12.38
N LEU A 87 -1.52 -5.23 11.13
CA LEU A 87 -0.93 -6.53 10.82
C LEU A 87 0.48 -6.65 11.38
N PHE A 88 1.30 -5.62 11.22
CA PHE A 88 2.63 -5.57 11.81
C PHE A 88 2.60 -5.73 13.33
N ALA A 89 1.75 -4.96 14.02
CA ALA A 89 1.62 -5.02 15.47
C ALA A 89 1.15 -6.41 15.94
N ARG A 90 0.14 -6.97 15.28
CA ARG A 90 -0.39 -8.31 15.58
C ARG A 90 0.66 -9.40 15.37
N SER A 91 1.34 -9.41 14.21
CA SER A 91 2.36 -10.41 13.89
C SER A 91 3.58 -10.29 14.79
N ALA A 92 3.98 -9.08 15.16
CA ALA A 92 5.10 -8.86 16.07
C ALA A 92 4.75 -9.09 17.56
N GLY A 93 3.48 -9.27 17.89
CA GLY A 93 3.00 -9.40 19.27
C GLY A 93 3.29 -8.14 20.09
N ILE A 94 3.01 -6.95 19.52
CA ILE A 94 3.20 -5.64 20.14
C ILE A 94 1.87 -4.88 20.26
N GLU A 95 1.75 -4.06 21.29
CA GLU A 95 0.63 -3.14 21.46
C GLU A 95 1.06 -1.74 21.13
N VAL A 96 0.35 -1.10 20.18
CA VAL A 96 0.58 0.27 19.73
C VAL A 96 -0.73 1.02 19.61
N GLN A 97 -0.72 2.34 19.73
CA GLN A 97 -1.89 3.18 19.55
C GLN A 97 -1.92 3.76 18.13
N LEU A 98 -2.98 3.51 17.39
CA LEU A 98 -3.19 4.11 16.07
C LEU A 98 -3.66 5.56 16.25
N ILE A 99 -2.92 6.49 15.63
CA ILE A 99 -3.30 7.90 15.50
C ILE A 99 -3.65 8.13 14.02
N PRO A 100 -4.94 8.31 13.69
CA PRO A 100 -5.37 8.52 12.31
C PRO A 100 -5.09 9.95 11.85
N TYR A 101 -4.63 10.07 10.61
CA TYR A 101 -4.41 11.33 9.91
C TYR A 101 -5.24 11.38 8.61
N LYS A 102 -5.38 12.58 8.02
CA LYS A 102 -6.13 12.76 6.78
C LYS A 102 -5.35 12.38 5.51
N GLY A 103 -4.02 12.31 5.60
CA GLY A 103 -3.17 11.99 4.45
C GLY A 103 -1.68 11.95 4.81
N SER A 104 -0.84 11.63 3.82
CA SER A 104 0.60 11.43 3.98
C SER A 104 1.33 12.66 4.53
N ALA A 105 0.97 13.87 4.08
CA ALA A 105 1.63 15.09 4.56
C ALA A 105 1.45 15.28 6.07
N ASP A 106 0.23 15.08 6.57
CA ASP A 106 -0.08 15.25 7.99
C ASP A 106 0.60 14.15 8.83
N VAL A 107 0.62 12.91 8.35
CA VAL A 107 1.28 11.79 9.03
C VAL A 107 2.79 12.03 9.17
N VAL A 108 3.44 12.51 8.10
CA VAL A 108 4.87 12.83 8.12
C VAL A 108 5.17 13.99 9.08
N GLN A 109 4.32 15.02 9.13
CA GLN A 109 4.46 16.11 10.10
C GLN A 109 4.25 15.60 11.54
N GLY A 110 3.28 14.70 11.75
CA GLY A 110 3.08 14.04 13.04
C GLY A 110 4.32 13.27 13.52
N LEU A 111 5.02 12.59 12.60
CA LEU A 111 6.28 11.92 12.92
C LEU A 111 7.40 12.91 13.24
N LEU A 112 7.57 13.95 12.45
CA LEU A 112 8.60 14.98 12.67
C LEU A 112 8.41 15.73 13.99
N SER A 113 7.17 16.02 14.37
CA SER A 113 6.84 16.70 15.63
C SER A 113 6.94 15.81 16.88
N GLY A 114 7.05 14.49 16.70
CA GLY A 114 7.03 13.53 17.81
C GLY A 114 5.63 13.17 18.32
N SER A 115 4.58 13.57 17.63
CA SER A 115 3.20 13.17 17.96
C SER A 115 2.98 11.67 17.76
N VAL A 116 3.74 11.06 16.86
CA VAL A 116 3.80 9.61 16.67
C VAL A 116 5.26 9.13 16.64
N ASP A 117 5.48 7.86 17.00
CA ASP A 117 6.80 7.26 17.11
C ASP A 117 7.25 6.62 15.80
N PHE A 118 6.33 6.08 15.04
CA PHE A 118 6.59 5.52 13.72
C PHE A 118 5.37 5.66 12.80
N ILE A 119 5.63 5.57 11.50
CA ILE A 119 4.60 5.62 10.46
C ILE A 119 4.83 4.51 9.45
N ILE A 120 3.77 4.12 8.75
CA ILE A 120 3.85 3.43 7.47
C ILE A 120 3.23 4.38 6.43
N ASP A 121 4.05 4.77 5.45
CA ASP A 121 3.59 5.71 4.41
C ASP A 121 4.35 5.49 3.10
N GLY A 122 3.87 6.12 2.01
CA GLY A 122 4.47 5.99 0.68
C GLY A 122 5.90 6.53 0.61
N VAL A 123 6.69 5.99 -0.32
CA VAL A 123 8.08 6.44 -0.54
C VAL A 123 8.15 7.94 -0.84
N ALA A 124 7.28 8.43 -1.73
CA ALA A 124 7.35 9.81 -2.23
C ALA A 124 7.27 10.88 -1.14
N SER A 125 6.47 10.66 -0.08
CA SER A 125 6.30 11.60 1.02
C SER A 125 7.48 11.62 2.00
N SER A 126 8.14 10.48 2.20
CA SER A 126 9.20 10.31 3.19
C SER A 126 10.61 10.42 2.61
N LEU A 127 10.80 10.13 1.32
CA LEU A 127 12.12 10.04 0.68
C LEU A 127 12.98 11.32 0.83
N PRO A 128 12.47 12.54 0.57
CA PRO A 128 13.28 13.76 0.73
C PRO A 128 13.76 13.97 2.18
N LEU A 129 12.96 13.53 3.14
CA LEU A 129 13.29 13.65 4.56
C LEU A 129 14.27 12.56 5.02
N ILE A 130 14.22 11.38 4.41
CA ILE A 130 15.20 10.32 4.61
C ILE A 130 16.55 10.74 4.03
N GLN A 131 16.56 11.28 2.81
CA GLN A 131 17.78 11.77 2.16
C GLN A 131 18.43 12.95 2.92
N SER A 132 17.63 13.81 3.54
CA SER A 132 18.13 14.91 4.40
C SER A 132 18.50 14.47 5.84
N GLY A 133 18.38 13.19 6.17
CA GLY A 133 18.72 12.65 7.48
C GLY A 133 17.74 13.01 8.61
N LYS A 134 16.56 13.55 8.31
CA LYS A 134 15.52 13.86 9.32
C LYS A 134 14.72 12.62 9.71
N LEU A 135 14.48 11.73 8.76
CA LEU A 135 13.80 10.47 8.95
C LEU A 135 14.71 9.28 8.63
N ARG A 136 14.35 8.12 9.14
CA ARG A 136 15.00 6.83 8.84
C ARG A 136 13.97 5.82 8.42
N ALA A 137 14.13 5.22 7.24
CA ALA A 137 13.39 4.04 6.84
C ALA A 137 13.99 2.81 7.53
N LEU A 138 13.17 2.01 8.17
CA LEU A 138 13.57 0.75 8.82
C LEU A 138 13.33 -0.46 7.92
N ALA A 139 12.29 -0.41 7.11
CA ALA A 139 11.94 -1.48 6.16
C ALA A 139 10.99 -0.97 5.08
N LYS A 140 10.93 -1.68 3.96
CA LYS A 140 9.89 -1.54 2.93
C LYS A 140 8.86 -2.66 3.05
N LEU A 141 7.62 -2.40 2.67
CA LEU A 141 6.50 -3.31 2.90
C LEU A 141 6.34 -4.40 1.83
N ASN A 142 7.32 -4.58 0.97
CA ASN A 142 7.34 -5.64 -0.04
C ASN A 142 8.77 -6.09 -0.37
N GLY A 143 8.89 -7.22 -1.10
CA GLY A 143 10.18 -7.78 -1.52
C GLY A 143 10.77 -7.14 -2.79
N ARG A 144 10.11 -6.16 -3.42
CA ARG A 144 10.54 -5.60 -4.71
C ARG A 144 11.77 -4.70 -4.56
N PRO A 145 12.63 -4.64 -5.57
CA PRO A 145 13.70 -3.65 -5.61
C PRO A 145 13.16 -2.22 -5.41
N LEU A 146 13.89 -1.41 -4.68
CA LEU A 146 13.60 0.02 -4.50
C LEU A 146 14.90 0.80 -4.80
N PRO A 147 15.15 1.20 -6.04
CA PRO A 147 16.43 1.78 -6.45
C PRO A 147 16.86 3.01 -5.66
N VAL A 148 15.90 3.80 -5.18
CA VAL A 148 16.16 5.00 -4.36
C VAL A 148 16.61 4.68 -2.92
N LEU A 149 16.42 3.44 -2.46
CA LEU A 149 16.85 2.89 -1.16
C LEU A 149 17.24 1.40 -1.35
N PRO A 150 18.35 1.11 -2.06
CA PRO A 150 18.67 -0.24 -2.54
C PRO A 150 18.91 -1.25 -1.41
N ASP A 151 19.49 -0.80 -0.29
CA ASP A 151 19.86 -1.65 0.85
C ASP A 151 18.70 -1.91 1.82
N LEU A 152 17.55 -1.25 1.60
CA LEU A 152 16.42 -1.36 2.52
C LEU A 152 15.75 -2.75 2.41
N GLN A 153 15.76 -3.47 3.52
CA GLN A 153 15.18 -4.82 3.57
C GLN A 153 13.64 -4.79 3.57
N PRO A 154 13.00 -5.86 3.04
CA PRO A 154 11.57 -6.10 3.23
C PRO A 154 11.22 -6.24 4.72
N LEU A 155 10.05 -5.75 5.13
CA LEU A 155 9.58 -5.81 6.52
C LEU A 155 9.50 -7.27 7.02
N ALA A 156 9.02 -8.18 6.18
CA ALA A 156 8.97 -9.61 6.51
C ALA A 156 10.35 -10.17 6.91
N VAL A 157 11.40 -9.78 6.20
CA VAL A 157 12.79 -10.19 6.49
C VAL A 157 13.33 -9.47 7.72
N ALA A 158 13.18 -8.15 7.78
CA ALA A 158 13.71 -7.33 8.87
C ALA A 158 13.08 -7.67 10.23
N ALA A 159 11.81 -8.05 10.23
CA ALA A 159 11.08 -8.47 11.42
C ALA A 159 11.20 -9.97 11.72
N GLY A 160 11.55 -10.81 10.73
CA GLY A 160 11.48 -12.26 10.82
C GLY A 160 10.03 -12.79 10.82
N LEU A 161 9.12 -12.12 10.11
CA LEU A 161 7.68 -12.37 10.07
C LEU A 161 7.22 -12.56 8.62
N PRO A 162 7.31 -13.78 8.07
CA PRO A 162 7.05 -14.05 6.65
C PRO A 162 5.61 -13.72 6.23
N GLU A 163 4.64 -13.74 7.14
CA GLU A 163 3.25 -13.38 6.87
C GLU A 163 3.06 -11.88 6.51
N LEU A 164 4.07 -11.06 6.71
CA LEU A 164 4.10 -9.65 6.30
C LEU A 164 4.67 -9.45 4.89
N GLU A 165 4.82 -10.52 4.11
CA GLU A 165 5.25 -10.43 2.73
C GLU A 165 4.19 -9.71 1.89
N ASP A 166 4.60 -8.78 1.07
CA ASP A 166 3.80 -7.96 0.14
C ASP A 166 2.51 -7.36 0.76
N MET A 167 2.70 -6.26 1.49
CA MET A 167 1.62 -5.36 1.92
C MET A 167 1.57 -4.10 1.03
N SER A 168 1.86 -4.24 -0.25
CA SER A 168 1.81 -3.15 -1.22
C SER A 168 0.36 -2.75 -1.51
N SER A 169 0.12 -1.46 -1.59
CA SER A 169 -1.05 -0.93 -2.27
C SER A 169 -0.86 -1.03 -3.79
N TRP A 170 -1.96 -1.11 -4.53
CA TRP A 170 -1.92 -1.22 -5.97
C TRP A 170 -2.96 -0.33 -6.66
N ILE A 171 -2.71 -0.06 -7.94
CA ILE A 171 -3.61 0.65 -8.83
C ILE A 171 -3.91 -0.25 -10.02
N GLY A 172 -5.19 -0.46 -10.28
CA GLY A 172 -5.67 -1.15 -11.46
C GLY A 172 -6.45 -0.23 -12.38
N LEU A 173 -6.39 -0.48 -13.67
CA LEU A 173 -7.25 0.16 -14.64
C LEU A 173 -8.44 -0.76 -14.93
N VAL A 174 -9.64 -0.21 -14.81
CA VAL A 174 -10.89 -0.89 -15.11
C VAL A 174 -11.73 -0.07 -16.08
N ALA A 175 -12.58 -0.72 -16.83
CA ALA A 175 -13.59 -0.15 -17.72
C ALA A 175 -15.00 -0.46 -17.20
N PRO A 176 -16.07 0.20 -17.65
CA PRO A 176 -17.44 -0.21 -17.37
C PRO A 176 -17.69 -1.65 -17.81
N ALA A 177 -18.49 -2.37 -17.03
CA ALA A 177 -18.94 -3.72 -17.42
C ALA A 177 -19.60 -3.69 -18.80
N GLY A 178 -19.37 -4.74 -19.60
CA GLY A 178 -19.88 -4.81 -20.98
C GLY A 178 -18.98 -4.16 -22.03
N THR A 179 -17.88 -3.50 -21.65
CA THR A 179 -16.87 -3.03 -22.62
C THR A 179 -16.35 -4.22 -23.44
N PRO A 180 -16.39 -4.14 -24.81
CA PRO A 180 -16.02 -5.26 -25.66
C PRO A 180 -14.62 -5.77 -25.39
N ARG A 181 -14.45 -7.08 -25.28
CA ARG A 181 -13.17 -7.72 -24.97
C ARG A 181 -12.01 -7.26 -25.88
N PRO A 182 -12.17 -7.12 -27.20
CA PRO A 182 -11.10 -6.62 -28.06
C PRO A 182 -10.62 -5.20 -27.71
N VAL A 183 -11.53 -4.34 -27.21
CA VAL A 183 -11.20 -2.98 -26.75
C VAL A 183 -10.39 -3.04 -25.46
N VAL A 184 -10.83 -3.83 -24.50
CA VAL A 184 -10.12 -4.06 -23.22
C VAL A 184 -8.70 -4.59 -23.48
N ASP A 185 -8.57 -5.63 -24.33
CA ASP A 185 -7.28 -6.24 -24.66
C ASP A 185 -6.37 -5.26 -25.42
N LYS A 186 -6.93 -4.39 -26.28
CA LYS A 186 -6.15 -3.35 -26.96
C LYS A 186 -5.58 -2.35 -25.94
N ILE A 187 -6.41 -1.83 -25.04
CA ILE A 187 -5.98 -0.87 -24.01
C ILE A 187 -4.89 -1.47 -23.13
N ALA A 188 -5.06 -2.72 -22.70
CA ALA A 188 -4.03 -3.41 -21.88
C ALA A 188 -2.68 -3.51 -22.60
N ARG A 189 -2.69 -3.86 -23.90
CA ARG A 189 -1.45 -3.93 -24.71
C ARG A 189 -0.78 -2.57 -24.90
N GLU A 190 -1.57 -1.52 -25.17
CA GLU A 190 -1.01 -0.16 -25.33
C GLU A 190 -0.35 0.34 -24.04
N ILE A 191 -0.97 0.07 -22.87
CA ILE A 191 -0.36 0.43 -21.57
C ILE A 191 0.92 -0.36 -21.34
N ALA A 192 0.94 -1.65 -21.68
CA ALA A 192 2.14 -2.47 -21.57
C ALA A 192 3.28 -1.92 -22.46
N ALA A 193 2.96 -1.46 -23.69
CA ALA A 193 3.92 -0.83 -24.58
C ALA A 193 4.46 0.50 -24.04
N ILE A 194 3.59 1.34 -23.44
CA ILE A 194 4.00 2.60 -22.78
C ILE A 194 4.94 2.32 -21.61
N TYR A 195 4.66 1.32 -20.80
CA TYR A 195 5.48 0.98 -19.61
C TYR A 195 6.79 0.27 -19.97
N ALA A 196 6.92 -0.25 -21.18
CA ALA A 196 8.19 -0.75 -21.71
C ALA A 196 9.20 0.37 -22.02
N ASP A 197 8.74 1.64 -22.08
CA ASP A 197 9.63 2.79 -22.23
C ASP A 197 10.39 3.04 -20.90
N PRO A 198 11.75 2.95 -20.91
CA PRO A 198 12.56 3.16 -19.71
C PRO A 198 12.38 4.56 -19.08
N ALA A 199 12.05 5.58 -19.89
CA ALA A 199 11.82 6.93 -19.37
C ALA A 199 10.52 7.01 -18.54
N VAL A 200 9.49 6.26 -18.94
CA VAL A 200 8.23 6.15 -18.17
C VAL A 200 8.46 5.35 -16.89
N ALA A 201 9.07 4.16 -17.02
CA ALA A 201 9.38 3.30 -15.87
C ALA A 201 10.25 4.03 -14.83
N GLY A 202 11.31 4.71 -15.27
CA GLY A 202 12.20 5.44 -14.37
C GLY A 202 11.54 6.59 -13.60
N ARG A 203 10.57 7.29 -14.20
CA ARG A 203 9.79 8.32 -13.48
C ARG A 203 8.92 7.73 -12.37
N LEU A 204 8.30 6.59 -12.63
CA LEU A 204 7.48 5.90 -11.64
C LEU A 204 8.34 5.37 -10.48
N GLU A 205 9.48 4.77 -10.79
CA GLU A 205 10.41 4.25 -9.78
C GLU A 205 10.94 5.35 -8.84
N GLN A 206 11.26 6.53 -9.37
CA GLN A 206 11.67 7.69 -8.56
C GLN A 206 10.58 8.12 -7.56
N ALA A 207 9.31 7.89 -7.88
CA ALA A 207 8.18 8.13 -7.00
C ALA A 207 7.88 6.95 -6.05
N GLY A 208 8.67 5.88 -6.10
CA GLY A 208 8.43 4.65 -5.32
C GLY A 208 7.28 3.81 -5.85
N ILE A 209 6.91 4.03 -7.12
CA ILE A 209 5.85 3.31 -7.82
C ILE A 209 6.52 2.31 -8.76
N THR A 210 6.21 1.04 -8.59
CA THR A 210 6.64 0.00 -9.52
C THR A 210 5.59 -0.12 -10.63
N ALA A 211 5.99 0.18 -11.86
CA ALA A 211 5.18 -0.10 -13.03
C ALA A 211 4.95 -1.60 -13.16
N VAL A 212 3.70 -1.99 -13.29
CA VAL A 212 3.30 -3.39 -13.48
C VAL A 212 2.27 -3.43 -14.59
N THR A 213 2.36 -4.40 -15.46
CA THR A 213 1.31 -4.66 -16.44
C THR A 213 0.93 -6.13 -16.41
N THR A 214 -0.33 -6.39 -16.62
CA THR A 214 -0.90 -7.73 -16.65
C THR A 214 -1.86 -7.84 -17.83
N THR A 215 -2.15 -9.05 -18.25
CA THR A 215 -3.35 -9.28 -19.06
C THR A 215 -4.61 -9.00 -18.24
N PRO A 216 -5.76 -8.73 -18.89
CA PRO A 216 -7.03 -8.56 -18.19
C PRO A 216 -7.42 -9.76 -17.32
N GLY A 217 -7.12 -10.98 -17.78
CA GLY A 217 -7.42 -12.20 -17.03
C GLY A 217 -6.53 -12.36 -15.78
N GLU A 218 -5.23 -12.04 -15.89
CA GLU A 218 -4.34 -12.05 -14.74
C GLU A 218 -4.73 -11.00 -13.70
N PHE A 219 -5.16 -9.81 -14.17
CA PHE A 219 -5.65 -8.79 -13.25
C PHE A 219 -6.94 -9.20 -12.55
N ASP A 220 -7.91 -9.82 -13.25
CA ASP A 220 -9.13 -10.33 -12.63
C ASP A 220 -8.82 -11.37 -11.55
N ALA A 221 -7.93 -12.33 -11.85
CA ALA A 221 -7.51 -13.35 -10.89
C ALA A 221 -6.82 -12.73 -9.65
N TYR A 222 -5.91 -11.78 -9.87
CA TYR A 222 -5.23 -11.05 -8.80
C TYR A 222 -6.22 -10.25 -7.93
N PHE A 223 -7.12 -9.50 -8.56
CA PHE A 223 -8.13 -8.70 -7.87
C PHE A 223 -9.04 -9.57 -6.98
N ARG A 224 -9.53 -10.72 -7.49
CA ARG A 224 -10.35 -11.65 -6.71
C ARG A 224 -9.58 -12.25 -5.54
N ALA A 225 -8.32 -12.61 -5.73
CA ALA A 225 -7.47 -13.14 -4.67
C ALA A 225 -7.24 -12.09 -3.56
N GLU A 226 -6.96 -10.84 -3.94
CA GLU A 226 -6.82 -9.72 -2.99
C GLU A 226 -8.12 -9.45 -2.23
N ALA A 227 -9.27 -9.45 -2.92
CA ALA A 227 -10.55 -9.26 -2.24
C ALA A 227 -10.85 -10.37 -1.22
N ALA A 228 -10.57 -11.61 -1.55
CA ALA A 228 -10.73 -12.74 -0.63
C ALA A 228 -9.78 -12.62 0.58
N ARG A 229 -8.50 -12.30 0.32
CA ARG A 229 -7.48 -12.10 1.36
C ARG A 229 -7.90 -11.01 2.35
N TRP A 230 -8.22 -9.83 1.85
CA TRP A 230 -8.54 -8.68 2.70
C TRP A 230 -9.88 -8.84 3.42
N THR A 231 -10.90 -9.42 2.78
CA THR A 231 -12.17 -9.76 3.47
C THR A 231 -11.92 -10.68 4.67
N LYS A 232 -11.03 -11.66 4.51
CA LYS A 232 -10.63 -12.54 5.62
C LYS A 232 -9.93 -11.75 6.73
N VAL A 233 -8.94 -10.92 6.38
CA VAL A 233 -8.19 -10.11 7.35
C VAL A 233 -9.12 -9.17 8.13
N PHE A 234 -10.03 -8.47 7.46
CA PHE A 234 -10.98 -7.57 8.12
C PHE A 234 -11.92 -8.33 9.09
N ARG A 235 -12.46 -9.45 8.65
CA ARG A 235 -13.32 -10.27 9.49
C ARG A 235 -12.60 -10.79 10.74
N GLU A 236 -11.34 -11.20 10.61
CA GLU A 236 -10.54 -11.73 11.71
C GLU A 236 -9.98 -10.64 12.63
N SER A 237 -9.74 -9.45 12.09
CA SER A 237 -9.17 -8.32 12.83
C SER A 237 -10.18 -7.62 13.72
N GLY A 238 -11.46 -7.64 13.36
CA GLY A 238 -12.49 -6.83 14.02
C GLY A 238 -12.31 -5.32 13.82
N ILE A 239 -11.38 -4.89 12.95
CA ILE A 239 -11.14 -3.46 12.66
C ILE A 239 -12.38 -2.89 11.97
N LYS A 240 -12.92 -1.83 12.58
CA LYS A 240 -13.88 -0.93 11.93
C LYS A 240 -13.12 0.26 11.38
N LEU A 241 -13.40 0.61 10.15
CA LEU A 241 -12.71 1.69 9.43
C LEU A 241 -13.59 2.95 9.30
N ASP A 242 -14.54 3.10 10.23
CA ASP A 242 -15.41 4.27 10.32
C ASP A 242 -14.62 5.54 10.63
#